data_7e7803bffc014541d43ef0f3c1ce0582
#
_entry.id   7e7803bffc014541d43ef0f3c1ce0582
#
_cell.length_a   1.000
_cell.length_b   1.000
_cell.length_c   1.000
_cell.angle_alpha   90.00
_cell.angle_beta   90.00
_cell.angle_gamma   90.00
#
_symmetry.space_group_name_H-M   'P 1'
#
loop_
_entity.id
_entity.type
_entity.pdbx_description
1 polymer ?
#
loop_
_entity_poly.entity_id
_entity_poly.type
_entity_poly.pdbx_seq_one_letter_code
_entity_poly.pdbx_strand_id
1 'polypeptide(L)'
;MPLCVLVNGNSASAAEILSGAIKDDKAGTLVGETTFGKGIVQNTYQLSDGSVVKLTVSHYYTPKGNDINGTGITPDVEVKLDASLLNRTDYTHDEDNQLQAAIEAVSR
;
A
#
# COMPACT_ATOMS: atom_id res chain seq x y z
N MET A 1 11.55 11.98 14.02
CA MET A 1 10.39 12.67 13.46
C MET A 1 9.23 11.69 13.31
N PRO A 2 8.06 12.01 13.86
CA PRO A 2 6.89 11.13 13.68
C PRO A 2 6.49 11.03 12.20
N LEU A 3 6.22 9.81 11.76
CA LEU A 3 5.80 9.55 10.38
C LEU A 3 4.62 8.60 10.38
N CYS A 4 3.61 8.92 9.59
CA CYS A 4 2.45 8.07 9.40
C CYS A 4 2.18 7.92 7.91
N VAL A 5 1.90 6.72 7.46
CA VAL A 5 1.65 6.41 6.06
C VAL A 5 0.25 5.84 5.92
N LEU A 6 -0.54 6.47 5.06
CA LEU A 6 -1.89 5.98 4.74
C LEU A 6 -1.81 4.99 3.59
N VAL A 7 -2.44 3.82 3.79
CA VAL A 7 -2.48 2.77 2.78
C VAL A 7 -3.90 2.23 2.66
N ASN A 8 -4.22 1.65 1.50
CA ASN A 8 -5.50 0.98 1.28
C ASN A 8 -5.36 -0.11 0.22
N GLY A 9 -6.48 -0.75 -0.12
CA GLY A 9 -6.49 -1.82 -1.10
C GLY A 9 -6.04 -1.44 -2.51
N ASN A 10 -5.94 -0.15 -2.81
CA ASN A 10 -5.42 0.34 -4.08
C ASN A 10 -3.92 0.64 -4.02
N SER A 11 -3.31 0.56 -2.84
CA SER A 11 -1.86 0.73 -2.69
C SER A 11 -1.17 -0.52 -3.19
N ALA A 12 -0.37 -0.40 -4.23
CA ALA A 12 0.21 -1.55 -4.93
C ALA A 12 1.64 -1.28 -5.37
N SER A 13 2.38 -2.34 -5.66
CA SER A 13 3.74 -2.30 -6.22
C SER A 13 4.71 -1.45 -5.43
N ALA A 14 5.21 -0.35 -6.02
CA ALA A 14 6.19 0.54 -5.37
C ALA A 14 5.68 1.09 -4.04
N ALA A 15 4.39 1.40 -3.95
CA ALA A 15 3.78 1.87 -2.70
C ALA A 15 3.87 0.80 -1.61
N GLU A 16 3.72 -0.47 -1.97
CA GLU A 16 3.83 -1.58 -1.02
C GLU A 16 5.27 -1.80 -0.59
N ILE A 17 6.23 -1.63 -1.51
CA ILE A 17 7.65 -1.75 -1.18
C ILE A 17 8.04 -0.71 -0.13
N LEU A 18 7.64 0.54 -0.36
CA LEU A 18 7.93 1.63 0.57
C LEU A 18 7.25 1.42 1.91
N SER A 19 5.96 1.08 1.88
CA SER A 19 5.18 0.86 3.11
C SER A 19 5.73 -0.31 3.92
N GLY A 20 6.11 -1.39 3.24
CA GLY A 20 6.69 -2.57 3.88
C GLY A 20 8.02 -2.25 4.56
N ALA A 21 8.85 -1.45 3.90
CA ALA A 21 10.13 -1.03 4.48
C ALA A 21 9.92 -0.17 5.72
N ILE A 22 8.99 0.78 5.66
CA ILE A 22 8.67 1.65 6.80
C ILE A 22 8.17 0.83 7.98
N LYS A 23 7.29 -0.14 7.72
CA LYS A 23 6.74 -0.99 8.77
C LYS A 23 7.81 -1.89 9.38
N ASP A 24 8.59 -2.58 8.54
CA ASP A 24 9.60 -3.54 9.02
C ASP A 24 10.72 -2.85 9.79
N ASP A 25 11.15 -1.67 9.35
CA ASP A 25 12.20 -0.90 10.02
C ASP A 25 11.67 -0.05 11.17
N LYS A 26 10.35 -0.09 11.40
CA LYS A 26 9.68 0.70 12.44
C LYS A 26 9.98 2.19 12.32
N ALA A 27 10.12 2.65 11.07
CA ALA A 27 10.39 4.06 10.80
C ALA A 27 9.14 4.94 10.91
N GLY A 28 7.95 4.33 10.88
CA GLY A 28 6.69 5.03 10.98
C GLY A 28 5.54 4.07 11.27
N THR A 29 4.33 4.62 11.29
CA THR A 29 3.10 3.87 11.54
C THR A 29 2.27 3.82 10.27
N LEU A 30 1.78 2.64 9.89
CA LEU A 30 0.88 2.47 8.77
C LEU A 30 -0.57 2.50 9.25
N VAL A 31 -1.38 3.31 8.61
CA VAL A 31 -2.80 3.50 8.96
C VAL A 31 -3.65 3.27 7.71
N GLY A 32 -4.74 2.55 7.86
CA GLY A 32 -5.70 2.36 6.79
C GLY A 32 -6.15 0.93 6.62
N GLU A 33 -6.03 0.40 5.41
CA GLU A 33 -6.48 -0.94 5.06
C GLU A 33 -5.32 -1.73 4.46
N THR A 34 -5.43 -3.07 4.49
CA THR A 34 -4.44 -3.96 3.88
C THR A 34 -4.25 -3.58 2.40
N THR A 35 -3.00 -3.52 1.97
CA THR A 35 -2.65 -3.14 0.61
C THR A 35 -3.03 -4.22 -0.41
N PHE A 36 -2.88 -3.90 -1.69
CA PHE A 36 -3.36 -4.73 -2.80
C PHE A 36 -2.75 -6.13 -2.81
N GLY A 37 -1.47 -6.26 -2.52
CA GLY A 37 -0.79 -7.55 -2.57
C GLY A 37 -0.14 -7.85 -3.91
N LYS A 38 0.38 -6.83 -4.58
CA LYS A 38 1.11 -7.02 -5.83
C LYS A 38 2.61 -6.90 -5.58
N GLY A 39 3.21 -7.99 -5.14
CA GLY A 39 4.62 -8.03 -4.80
C GLY A 39 5.47 -8.73 -5.86
N ILE A 40 5.18 -8.49 -7.13
CA ILE A 40 5.87 -9.14 -8.24
C ILE A 40 6.48 -8.13 -9.20
N VAL A 41 7.59 -8.53 -9.84
CA VAL A 41 8.19 -7.80 -10.95
C VAL A 41 7.80 -8.52 -12.23
N GLN A 42 7.26 -7.77 -13.19
CA GLN A 42 6.88 -8.30 -14.49
C GLN A 42 7.72 -7.63 -15.57
N ASN A 43 8.21 -8.42 -16.50
CA ASN A 43 8.89 -7.91 -17.69
C ASN A 43 8.04 -8.19 -18.93
N THR A 44 8.10 -7.25 -19.87
CA THR A 44 7.41 -7.33 -21.13
C THR A 44 8.42 -7.69 -22.21
N TYR A 45 8.15 -8.77 -22.95
CA TYR A 45 9.01 -9.23 -24.04
C TYR A 45 8.26 -9.11 -25.35
N GLN A 46 8.86 -8.41 -26.31
CA GLN A 46 8.28 -8.27 -27.64
C GLN A 46 8.72 -9.45 -28.51
N LEU A 47 7.74 -10.12 -29.15
CA LEU A 47 8.00 -11.25 -30.03
C LEU A 47 8.20 -10.77 -31.46
N SER A 48 8.76 -11.65 -32.30
CA SER A 48 9.13 -11.31 -33.67
C SER A 48 7.93 -10.97 -34.58
N ASP A 49 6.73 -11.43 -34.20
CA ASP A 49 5.49 -11.14 -34.93
C ASP A 49 4.79 -9.84 -34.46
N GLY A 50 5.40 -9.11 -33.55
CA GLY A 50 4.82 -7.88 -33.01
C GLY A 50 3.97 -8.08 -31.76
N SER A 51 3.69 -9.31 -31.35
CA SER A 51 2.97 -9.57 -30.11
C SER A 51 3.88 -9.36 -28.91
N VAL A 52 3.26 -9.27 -27.70
CA VAL A 52 3.97 -8.96 -26.47
C VAL A 52 3.60 -10.00 -25.42
N VAL A 53 4.60 -10.50 -24.69
CA VAL A 53 4.40 -11.40 -23.55
C VAL A 53 4.81 -10.69 -22.27
N LYS A 54 3.93 -10.72 -21.27
CA LYS A 54 4.20 -10.14 -19.96
C LYS A 54 4.36 -11.28 -18.96
N LEU A 55 5.57 -11.40 -18.39
CA LEU A 55 5.90 -12.51 -17.50
C LEU A 55 6.33 -12.00 -16.13
N THR A 56 5.91 -12.73 -15.09
CA THR A 56 6.40 -12.51 -13.74
C THR A 56 7.82 -13.08 -13.63
N VAL A 57 8.78 -12.23 -13.28
CA VAL A 57 10.19 -12.64 -13.20
C VAL A 57 10.73 -12.64 -11.78
N SER A 58 10.07 -11.98 -10.82
CA SER A 58 10.56 -11.92 -9.46
C SER A 58 9.44 -11.52 -8.50
N HIS A 59 9.66 -11.77 -7.21
CA HIS A 59 8.80 -11.30 -6.13
C HIS A 59 9.51 -10.25 -5.32
N TYR A 60 8.76 -9.28 -4.79
CA TYR A 60 9.28 -8.32 -3.84
C TYR A 60 9.14 -8.86 -2.42
N TYR A 61 10.16 -8.61 -1.61
CA TYR A 61 10.15 -8.98 -0.19
C TYR A 61 10.39 -7.73 0.64
N THR A 62 9.80 -7.68 1.83
CA THR A 62 10.11 -6.62 2.78
C THR A 62 11.52 -6.84 3.34
N PRO A 63 12.11 -5.83 4.02
CA PRO A 63 13.43 -6.02 4.64
C PRO A 63 13.53 -7.23 5.57
N LYS A 64 12.42 -7.64 6.19
CA LYS A 64 12.38 -8.84 7.04
C LYS A 64 12.10 -10.12 6.26
N GLY A 65 12.04 -10.04 4.92
CA GLY A 65 11.88 -11.21 4.06
C GLY A 65 10.44 -11.67 3.82
N ASN A 66 9.46 -10.85 4.13
CA ASN A 66 8.05 -11.18 3.90
C ASN A 66 7.67 -10.98 2.44
N ASP A 67 7.08 -12.02 1.83
CA ASP A 67 6.55 -11.93 0.47
C ASP A 67 5.19 -11.22 0.50
N ILE A 68 5.08 -10.08 -0.16
CA ILE A 68 3.86 -9.28 -0.15
C ILE A 68 2.87 -9.69 -1.26
N ASN A 69 3.29 -10.54 -2.19
CA ASN A 69 2.42 -10.95 -3.29
C ASN A 69 1.28 -11.84 -2.79
N GLY A 70 0.05 -11.44 -3.10
CA GLY A 70 -1.16 -12.16 -2.71
C GLY A 70 -1.65 -11.85 -1.29
N THR A 71 -0.81 -11.31 -0.43
CA THR A 71 -1.16 -11.02 0.97
C THR A 71 -1.24 -9.54 1.29
N GLY A 72 -0.46 -8.72 0.60
CA GLY A 72 -0.36 -7.29 0.89
C GLY A 72 0.34 -7.01 2.20
N ILE A 73 0.27 -5.76 2.61
CA ILE A 73 0.83 -5.29 3.87
C ILE A 73 -0.31 -4.85 4.78
N THR A 74 -0.36 -5.43 5.98
CA THR A 74 -1.37 -5.08 6.97
C THR A 74 -0.95 -3.81 7.70
N PRO A 75 -1.83 -2.80 7.79
CA PRO A 75 -1.48 -1.57 8.52
C PRO A 75 -1.37 -1.83 10.03
N ASP A 76 -0.60 -0.98 10.71
CA ASP A 76 -0.48 -1.05 12.16
C ASP A 76 -1.78 -0.64 12.85
N VAL A 77 -2.49 0.33 12.26
CA VAL A 77 -3.81 0.77 12.72
C VAL A 77 -4.78 0.57 11.57
N GLU A 78 -5.69 -0.39 11.71
CA GLU A 78 -6.66 -0.67 10.65
C GLU A 78 -7.84 0.30 10.75
N VAL A 79 -8.05 1.11 9.72
CA VAL A 79 -9.15 2.07 9.63
C VAL A 79 -9.73 2.01 8.23
N LYS A 80 -10.95 1.55 8.10
CA LYS A 80 -11.64 1.53 6.80
C LYS A 80 -12.26 2.90 6.55
N LEU A 81 -12.25 3.32 5.28
CA LEU A 81 -12.90 4.56 4.90
C LEU A 81 -14.39 4.46 5.20
N ASP A 82 -14.96 5.56 5.75
CA ASP A 82 -16.40 5.61 6.05
C ASP A 82 -17.19 5.29 4.78
N ALA A 83 -18.17 4.39 4.89
CA ALA A 83 -18.95 3.93 3.74
C ALA A 83 -19.65 5.08 3.01
N SER A 84 -20.00 6.14 3.71
CA SER A 84 -20.62 7.32 3.10
C SER A 84 -19.68 8.07 2.15
N LEU A 85 -18.38 7.84 2.24
CA LEU A 85 -17.36 8.51 1.42
C LEU A 85 -16.90 7.69 0.22
N LEU A 86 -17.27 6.41 0.15
CA LEU A 86 -16.74 5.49 -0.87
C LEU A 86 -17.00 5.94 -2.32
N ASN A 87 -18.13 6.61 -2.56
CA ASN A 87 -18.53 7.09 -3.89
C ASN A 87 -18.38 8.60 -4.04
N ARG A 88 -17.69 9.25 -3.11
CA ARG A 88 -17.49 10.70 -3.12
C ARG A 88 -16.02 11.03 -3.35
N THR A 89 -15.79 12.11 -4.09
CA THR A 89 -14.44 12.66 -4.29
C THR A 89 -14.32 14.09 -3.73
N ASP A 90 -15.41 14.62 -3.21
CA ASP A 90 -15.53 16.01 -2.77
C ASP A 90 -15.55 16.20 -1.25
N TYR A 91 -15.24 15.15 -0.51
CA TYR A 91 -15.20 15.26 0.96
C TYR A 91 -13.96 16.04 1.42
N THR A 92 -14.12 16.73 2.54
CA THR A 92 -13.04 17.53 3.13
C THR A 92 -12.13 16.65 3.99
N HIS A 93 -10.99 17.21 4.39
CA HIS A 93 -10.07 16.50 5.30
C HIS A 93 -10.74 16.15 6.62
N ASP A 94 -11.67 16.99 7.10
CA ASP A 94 -12.38 16.72 8.36
C ASP A 94 -13.34 15.54 8.23
N GLU A 95 -13.83 15.27 7.04
CA GLU A 95 -14.72 14.14 6.77
C GLU A 95 -13.96 12.83 6.55
N ASP A 96 -12.67 12.89 6.22
CA ASP A 96 -11.86 11.71 5.92
C ASP A 96 -11.40 11.06 7.24
N ASN A 97 -12.09 9.98 7.62
CA ASN A 97 -11.80 9.29 8.87
C ASN A 97 -10.42 8.63 8.89
N GLN A 98 -9.92 8.20 7.74
CA GLN A 98 -8.58 7.61 7.64
C GLN A 98 -7.50 8.67 7.87
N LEU A 99 -7.67 9.83 7.24
CA LEU A 99 -6.73 10.94 7.45
C LEU A 99 -6.75 11.43 8.90
N GLN A 100 -7.92 11.51 9.52
CA GLN A 100 -8.03 11.90 10.91
C GLN A 100 -7.33 10.91 11.84
N ALA A 101 -7.46 9.62 11.57
CA ALA A 101 -6.76 8.59 12.33
C ALA A 101 -5.24 8.72 12.18
N ALA A 102 -4.76 9.04 10.98
CA ALA A 102 -3.33 9.25 10.74
C ALA A 102 -2.80 10.48 11.47
N ILE A 103 -3.56 11.57 11.46
CA ILE A 103 -3.21 12.78 12.18
C ILE A 103 -3.09 12.50 13.68
N GLU A 104 -4.04 11.75 14.23
CA GLU A 104 -4.00 11.35 15.63
C GLU A 104 -2.78 10.50 15.94
N ALA A 105 -2.46 9.54 15.09
CA ALA A 105 -1.31 8.66 15.27
C ALA A 105 0.01 9.43 15.26
N VAL A 106 0.14 10.42 14.38
CA VAL A 106 1.35 11.27 14.28
C VAL A 106 1.48 12.20 15.48
N SER A 107 0.35 12.58 16.08
CA SER A 107 0.33 13.55 17.18
C SER A 107 0.59 12.93 18.55
N ARG A 108 0.69 11.61 18.65
CA ARG A 108 0.94 10.91 19.92
C ARG A 108 2.38 11.02 20.40
#